data_ef97988d804b92ca3b5a563ded5a1a08
#
_entry.id   ef97988d804b92ca3b5a563ded5a1a08
#
_cell.length_a   1.000
_cell.length_b   1.000
_cell.length_c   1.000
_cell.angle_alpha   90.00
_cell.angle_beta   90.00
_cell.angle_gamma   90.00
#
_symmetry.space_group_name_H-M   'P 1'
#
loop_
_entity.id
_entity.type
_entity.pdbx_description
1 polymer ?
#
loop_
_entity_poly.entity_id
_entity_poly.type
_entity_poly.pdbx_seq_one_letter_code
_entity_poly.pdbx_strand_id
1 'polypeptide(L)'
;NILVGLILSVITILFTGSLFFNKGYISTYQIPFYRMIVYHLYVVFLIFKSGISAIPRIITGNDKTKTIKYLSGCKDDFALSLLSNAITLTPGTVTLDLTKNELTVLCFTDSKNNALFDIENARKIEKILEGR
;
A
#
# COMPACT_ATOMS: atom_id res chain seq x y z
N ASN A 1 -35.15 8.43 1.83
CA ASN A 1 -35.57 7.13 1.27
C ASN A 1 -34.40 6.15 1.18
N ILE A 2 -34.12 5.53 2.33
CA ILE A 2 -33.03 4.54 2.49
C ILE A 2 -33.20 3.34 1.51
N LEU A 3 -34.46 2.90 1.29
CA LEU A 3 -34.78 1.84 0.33
C LEU A 3 -34.35 2.14 -1.10
N VAL A 4 -34.58 3.38 -1.57
CA VAL A 4 -34.19 3.80 -2.92
C VAL A 4 -32.66 3.84 -3.06
N GLY A 5 -31.95 4.32 -2.04
CA GLY A 5 -30.48 4.31 -2.01
C GLY A 5 -29.92 2.88 -2.03
N LEU A 6 -30.52 1.96 -1.29
CA LEU A 6 -30.11 0.55 -1.25
C LEU A 6 -30.34 -0.15 -2.60
N ILE A 7 -31.49 0.10 -3.25
CA ILE A 7 -31.79 -0.45 -4.58
C ILE A 7 -30.80 0.11 -5.62
N LEU A 8 -30.55 1.42 -5.62
CA LEU A 8 -29.58 2.03 -6.53
C LEU A 8 -28.16 1.50 -6.33
N SER A 9 -27.73 1.28 -5.07
CA SER A 9 -26.39 0.75 -4.80
C SER A 9 -26.23 -0.69 -5.32
N VAL A 10 -27.27 -1.54 -5.15
CA VAL A 10 -27.27 -2.90 -5.68
C VAL A 10 -27.23 -2.89 -7.20
N ILE A 11 -28.05 -2.06 -7.85
CA ILE A 11 -28.05 -1.92 -9.31
C ILE A 11 -26.68 -1.46 -9.81
N THR A 12 -26.06 -0.48 -9.15
CA THR A 12 -24.73 0.02 -9.51
C THR A 12 -23.66 -1.07 -9.38
N ILE A 13 -23.69 -1.85 -8.30
CA ILE A 13 -22.73 -2.96 -8.08
C ILE A 13 -22.90 -4.03 -9.18
N LEU A 14 -24.13 -4.43 -9.48
CA LEU A 14 -24.41 -5.44 -10.53
C LEU A 14 -24.01 -4.92 -11.91
N PHE A 15 -24.31 -3.67 -12.24
CA PHE A 15 -23.98 -3.05 -13.52
C PHE A 15 -22.47 -2.90 -13.69
N THR A 16 -21.77 -2.37 -12.68
CA THR A 16 -20.31 -2.24 -12.66
C THR A 16 -19.65 -3.61 -12.74
N GLY A 17 -20.16 -4.59 -11.97
CA GLY A 17 -19.70 -5.97 -12.03
C GLY A 17 -19.82 -6.57 -13.44
N SER A 18 -20.96 -6.36 -14.11
CA SER A 18 -21.17 -6.86 -15.48
C SER A 18 -20.25 -6.23 -16.52
N LEU A 19 -19.92 -4.95 -16.38
CA LEU A 19 -19.04 -4.22 -17.31
C LEU A 19 -17.54 -4.51 -17.10
N PHE A 20 -17.12 -4.62 -15.84
CA PHE A 20 -15.70 -4.72 -15.50
C PHE A 20 -15.21 -6.14 -15.21
N PHE A 21 -16.09 -7.08 -14.82
CA PHE A 21 -15.73 -8.48 -14.60
C PHE A 21 -15.86 -9.32 -15.87
N ASN A 22 -15.37 -8.80 -17.00
CA ASN A 22 -15.17 -9.64 -18.17
C ASN A 22 -14.07 -10.67 -17.83
N LYS A 23 -14.23 -11.92 -18.27
CA LYS A 23 -13.58 -13.17 -17.82
C LYS A 23 -12.05 -13.19 -17.59
N GLY A 24 -11.33 -12.09 -17.84
CA GLY A 24 -9.88 -11.98 -17.63
C GLY A 24 -9.44 -11.44 -16.26
N TYR A 25 -10.28 -10.64 -15.59
CA TYR A 25 -9.91 -9.97 -14.34
C TYR A 25 -10.00 -10.86 -13.10
N ILE A 26 -10.92 -11.82 -13.06
CA ILE A 26 -11.12 -12.71 -11.90
C ILE A 26 -9.94 -13.69 -11.74
N SER A 27 -9.26 -14.04 -12.83
CA SER A 27 -8.09 -14.92 -12.82
C SER A 27 -6.86 -14.31 -12.15
N THR A 28 -6.78 -12.96 -12.04
CA THR A 28 -5.61 -12.25 -11.51
C THR A 28 -5.71 -12.04 -9.98
N TYR A 29 -6.89 -12.20 -9.39
CA TYR A 29 -7.13 -12.02 -7.96
C TYR A 29 -6.82 -13.30 -7.17
N GLN A 30 -5.53 -13.58 -6.94
CA GLN A 30 -5.10 -14.76 -6.19
C GLN A 30 -4.97 -14.53 -4.68
N ILE A 31 -5.24 -13.31 -4.20
CA ILE A 31 -5.11 -12.99 -2.77
C ILE A 31 -6.40 -13.36 -2.04
N PRO A 32 -6.40 -14.34 -1.12
CA PRO A 32 -7.59 -14.71 -0.37
C PRO A 32 -8.07 -13.56 0.52
N PHE A 33 -9.40 -13.44 0.67
CA PHE A 33 -10.05 -12.33 1.37
C PHE A 33 -9.52 -12.10 2.80
N TYR A 34 -9.22 -13.16 3.56
CA TYR A 34 -8.66 -13.03 4.91
C TYR A 34 -7.29 -12.33 4.93
N ARG A 35 -6.44 -12.53 3.90
CA ARG A 35 -5.16 -11.83 3.78
C ARG A 35 -5.35 -10.34 3.49
N MET A 36 -6.37 -9.99 2.72
CA MET A 36 -6.74 -8.59 2.51
C MET A 36 -7.11 -7.90 3.83
N ILE A 37 -7.86 -8.57 4.69
CA ILE A 37 -8.19 -8.04 6.03
C ILE A 37 -6.91 -7.86 6.86
N VAL A 38 -6.05 -8.87 6.93
CA VAL A 38 -4.78 -8.81 7.68
C VAL A 38 -3.88 -7.69 7.13
N TYR A 39 -3.79 -7.56 5.80
CA TYR A 39 -3.06 -6.47 5.15
C TYR A 39 -3.57 -5.09 5.59
N HIS A 40 -4.89 -4.86 5.52
CA HIS A 40 -5.46 -3.57 5.91
C HIS A 40 -5.22 -3.24 7.38
N LEU A 41 -5.41 -4.20 8.28
CA LEU A 41 -5.13 -4.00 9.70
C LEU A 41 -3.65 -3.69 9.95
N TYR A 42 -2.75 -4.38 9.27
CA TYR A 42 -1.31 -4.14 9.39
C TYR A 42 -0.92 -2.77 8.84
N VAL A 43 -1.44 -2.36 7.68
CA VAL A 43 -1.17 -1.03 7.10
C VAL A 43 -1.70 0.08 8.00
N VAL A 44 -2.90 -0.04 8.55
CA VAL A 44 -3.45 0.91 9.53
C VAL A 44 -2.52 1.04 10.74
N PHE A 45 -2.06 -0.08 11.29
CA PHE A 45 -1.09 -0.07 12.39
C PHE A 45 0.21 0.66 12.02
N LEU A 46 0.74 0.42 10.81
CA LEU A 46 1.94 1.10 10.32
C LEU A 46 1.74 2.61 10.17
N ILE A 47 0.58 3.05 9.66
CA ILE A 47 0.25 4.47 9.52
C ILE A 47 0.30 5.17 10.89
N PHE A 48 -0.32 4.60 11.90
CA PHE A 48 -0.28 5.17 13.26
C PHE A 48 1.12 5.16 13.85
N LYS A 49 1.84 4.04 13.76
CA LYS A 49 3.23 3.91 14.26
C LYS A 49 4.16 4.93 13.63
N SER A 50 4.14 5.04 12.29
CA SER A 50 5.02 5.98 11.57
C SER A 50 4.56 7.43 11.73
N GLY A 51 3.26 7.69 11.83
CA GLY A 51 2.71 9.01 12.11
C GLY A 51 3.24 9.58 13.43
N ILE A 52 3.19 8.80 14.51
CA ILE A 52 3.74 9.20 15.81
C ILE A 52 5.25 9.46 15.69
N SER A 53 5.99 8.62 14.98
CA SER A 53 7.43 8.80 14.79
C SER A 53 7.82 9.98 13.89
N ALA A 54 6.89 10.48 13.07
CA ALA A 54 7.11 11.63 12.21
C ALA A 54 6.94 12.98 12.97
N ILE A 55 6.16 13.02 14.05
CA ILE A 55 5.84 14.24 14.80
C ILE A 55 7.11 15.00 15.23
N PRO A 56 8.13 14.38 15.87
CA PRO A 56 9.34 15.11 16.30
C PRO A 56 10.08 15.76 15.14
N ARG A 57 10.03 15.18 13.95
CA ARG A 57 10.71 15.69 12.75
C ARG A 57 10.01 16.90 12.19
N ILE A 58 8.69 16.88 12.16
CA ILE A 58 7.90 18.05 11.72
C ILE A 58 8.18 19.22 12.65
N ILE A 59 8.27 18.98 13.97
CA ILE A 59 8.53 20.01 14.97
C ILE A 59 9.99 20.54 14.84
N THR A 60 10.96 19.67 14.57
CA THR A 60 12.38 20.07 14.46
C THR A 60 12.77 20.61 13.09
N GLY A 61 11.85 20.60 12.10
CA GLY A 61 12.13 21.07 10.74
C GLY A 61 13.19 20.25 10.00
N ASN A 62 13.41 18.99 10.36
CA ASN A 62 14.35 18.12 9.67
C ASN A 62 13.66 17.46 8.47
N ASP A 63 13.74 18.13 7.33
CA ASP A 63 13.07 17.80 6.07
C ASP A 63 13.97 17.12 5.03
N LYS A 64 15.17 16.68 5.43
CA LYS A 64 16.08 15.98 4.51
C LYS A 64 15.46 14.70 3.99
N THR A 65 15.46 14.57 2.67
CA THR A 65 14.91 13.40 1.97
C THR A 65 15.97 12.67 1.17
N LYS A 66 15.74 11.39 0.91
CA LYS A 66 16.58 10.54 0.07
C LYS A 66 15.71 9.62 -0.77
N THR A 67 16.12 9.40 -2.00
CA THR A 67 15.51 8.41 -2.87
C THR A 67 16.25 7.09 -2.75
N ILE A 68 15.51 6.01 -2.58
CA ILE A 68 16.04 4.64 -2.56
C ILE A 68 15.30 3.78 -3.58
N LYS A 69 15.96 2.73 -4.03
CA LYS A 69 15.37 1.72 -4.89
C LYS A 69 15.13 0.45 -4.07
N TYR A 70 13.93 -0.07 -4.13
CA TYR A 70 13.52 -1.30 -3.45
C TYR A 70 13.05 -2.32 -4.48
N LEU A 71 13.71 -3.47 -4.52
CA LEU A 71 13.31 -4.59 -5.37
C LEU A 71 12.31 -5.46 -4.60
N SER A 72 11.08 -5.46 -5.07
CA SER A 72 10.00 -6.26 -4.49
C SER A 72 10.09 -7.72 -4.92
N GLY A 73 9.73 -8.63 -4.01
CA GLY A 73 9.55 -10.04 -4.29
C GLY A 73 8.14 -10.41 -4.78
N CYS A 74 7.24 -9.45 -4.94
CA CYS A 74 5.88 -9.68 -5.40
C CYS A 74 5.87 -10.20 -6.84
N LYS A 75 5.07 -11.25 -7.07
CA LYS A 75 4.89 -11.86 -8.39
C LYS A 75 3.68 -11.34 -9.14
N ASP A 76 2.70 -10.83 -8.40
CA ASP A 76 1.44 -10.32 -8.91
C ASP A 76 1.45 -8.79 -8.92
N ASP A 77 1.07 -8.18 -10.04
CA ASP A 77 1.00 -6.73 -10.23
C ASP A 77 0.03 -6.07 -9.24
N PHE A 78 -1.03 -6.80 -8.85
CA PHE A 78 -1.97 -6.31 -7.85
C PHE A 78 -1.34 -6.26 -6.45
N ALA A 79 -0.62 -7.30 -6.03
CA ALA A 79 0.12 -7.31 -4.78
C ALA A 79 1.19 -6.21 -4.75
N LEU A 80 1.87 -5.99 -5.87
CA LEU A 80 2.86 -4.93 -6.04
C LEU A 80 2.24 -3.53 -5.93
N SER A 81 1.05 -3.33 -6.49
CA SER A 81 0.29 -2.08 -6.36
C SER A 81 -0.15 -1.82 -4.92
N LEU A 82 -0.61 -2.85 -4.20
CA LEU A 82 -0.95 -2.76 -2.79
C LEU A 82 0.27 -2.41 -1.93
N LEU A 83 1.43 -3.02 -2.21
CA LEU A 83 2.70 -2.70 -1.54
C LEU A 83 3.08 -1.23 -1.76
N SER A 84 3.04 -0.75 -3.00
CA SER A 84 3.32 0.64 -3.36
C SER A 84 2.40 1.62 -2.61
N ASN A 85 1.10 1.31 -2.56
CA ASN A 85 0.13 2.09 -1.81
C ASN A 85 0.42 2.09 -0.30
N ALA A 86 0.75 0.95 0.29
CA ALA A 86 1.10 0.85 1.70
C ALA A 86 2.33 1.68 2.05
N ILE A 87 3.36 1.68 1.20
CA ILE A 87 4.55 2.51 1.36
C ILE A 87 4.17 4.00 1.33
N THR A 88 3.35 4.41 0.37
CA THR A 88 2.93 5.82 0.23
C THR A 88 2.01 6.28 1.36
N LEU A 89 1.16 5.40 1.89
CA LEU A 89 0.31 5.70 3.04
C LEU A 89 1.07 5.81 4.35
N THR A 90 2.30 5.29 4.40
CA THR A 90 3.15 5.37 5.59
C THR A 90 3.81 6.75 5.67
N PRO A 91 3.51 7.60 6.69
CA PRO A 91 4.08 8.92 6.82
C PRO A 91 5.60 8.94 6.74
N GLY A 92 6.12 9.78 5.84
CA GLY A 92 7.56 9.93 5.62
C GLY A 92 8.12 9.11 4.45
N THR A 93 7.27 8.40 3.71
CA THR A 93 7.64 7.68 2.51
C THR A 93 6.65 7.91 1.38
N VAL A 94 7.14 7.98 0.14
CA VAL A 94 6.32 8.12 -1.06
C VAL A 94 6.93 7.30 -2.18
N THR A 95 6.15 6.45 -2.83
CA THR A 95 6.57 5.76 -4.04
C THR A 95 6.48 6.72 -5.22
N LEU A 96 7.61 6.99 -5.86
CA LEU A 96 7.71 7.89 -7.01
C LEU A 96 7.49 7.17 -8.33
N ASP A 97 7.97 5.94 -8.42
CA ASP A 97 7.92 5.15 -9.67
C ASP A 97 7.87 3.66 -9.34
N LEU A 98 7.25 2.92 -10.25
CA LEU A 98 7.08 1.49 -10.20
C LEU A 98 7.40 0.91 -11.58
N THR A 99 8.61 0.39 -11.74
CA THR A 99 9.03 -0.23 -13.00
C THR A 99 9.27 -1.72 -12.81
N LYS A 100 8.41 -2.55 -13.39
CA LYS A 100 8.40 -4.00 -13.15
C LYS A 100 8.26 -4.27 -11.64
N ASN A 101 9.30 -4.84 -11.00
CA ASN A 101 9.32 -5.14 -9.56
C ASN A 101 10.20 -4.16 -8.75
N GLU A 102 10.74 -3.12 -9.37
CA GLU A 102 11.55 -2.11 -8.69
C GLU A 102 10.71 -0.89 -8.35
N LEU A 103 10.61 -0.58 -7.04
CA LEU A 103 9.99 0.63 -6.53
C LEU A 103 11.04 1.68 -6.24
N THR A 104 10.85 2.88 -6.77
CA THR A 104 11.64 4.06 -6.43
C THR A 104 10.90 4.82 -5.32
N VAL A 105 11.46 4.83 -4.12
CA VAL A 105 10.81 5.39 -2.93
C VAL A 105 11.58 6.62 -2.45
N LEU A 106 10.89 7.75 -2.31
CA LEU A 106 11.37 8.93 -1.61
C LEU A 106 11.05 8.76 -0.13
N CYS A 107 12.03 8.93 0.74
CA CYS A 107 11.84 8.82 2.18
C CYS A 107 12.64 9.89 2.94
N PHE A 108 12.18 10.23 4.14
CA PHE A 108 12.97 11.06 5.05
C PHE A 108 14.25 10.35 5.49
N THR A 109 15.24 11.14 5.90
CA THR A 109 16.48 10.62 6.46
C THR A 109 16.56 10.89 7.96
N ASP A 110 17.35 10.10 8.65
CA ASP A 110 17.74 10.38 10.04
C ASP A 110 18.84 11.44 10.11
N SER A 111 19.26 11.81 11.34
CA SER A 111 20.35 12.75 11.58
C SER A 111 21.71 12.30 11.02
N LYS A 112 21.85 10.98 10.76
CA LYS A 112 23.03 10.36 10.14
C LYS A 112 22.90 10.20 8.62
N ASN A 113 21.85 10.79 8.02
CA ASN A 113 21.54 10.71 6.58
C ASN A 113 21.20 9.28 6.08
N ASN A 114 20.77 8.38 6.99
CA ASN A 114 20.25 7.08 6.61
C ASN A 114 18.77 7.18 6.22
N ALA A 115 18.40 6.46 5.19
CA ALA A 115 16.99 6.39 4.76
C ALA A 115 16.13 5.73 5.84
N LEU A 116 14.99 6.33 6.13
CA LEU A 116 14.04 5.84 7.13
C LEU A 116 12.99 4.90 6.55
N PHE A 117 13.19 4.49 5.32
CA PHE A 117 12.39 3.43 4.73
C PHE A 117 12.64 2.11 5.46
N ASP A 118 11.59 1.58 6.06
CA ASP A 118 11.64 0.32 6.79
C ASP A 118 11.44 -0.87 5.82
N ILE A 119 12.55 -1.39 5.31
CA ILE A 119 12.58 -2.55 4.42
C ILE A 119 11.91 -3.77 5.08
N GLU A 120 12.03 -3.91 6.40
CA GLU A 120 11.43 -5.04 7.12
C GLU A 120 9.90 -4.98 7.08
N ASN A 121 9.32 -3.79 7.24
CA ASN A 121 7.88 -3.61 7.12
C ASN A 121 7.39 -3.87 5.68
N ALA A 122 8.12 -3.42 4.67
CA ALA A 122 7.82 -3.73 3.28
C ALA A 122 7.81 -5.25 3.02
N ARG A 123 8.82 -5.96 3.50
CA ARG A 123 8.88 -7.44 3.41
C ARG A 123 7.75 -8.14 4.17
N LYS A 124 7.32 -7.61 5.31
CA LYS A 124 6.17 -8.16 6.05
C LYS A 124 4.88 -8.01 5.24
N ILE A 125 4.68 -6.87 4.58
CA ILE A 125 3.54 -6.64 3.69
C ILE A 125 3.57 -7.65 2.54
N GLU A 126 4.71 -7.85 1.89
CA GLU A 126 4.87 -8.85 0.82
C GLU A 126 4.50 -10.26 1.30
N LYS A 127 4.97 -10.66 2.48
CA LYS A 127 4.63 -11.97 3.06
C LYS A 127 3.13 -12.12 3.33
N ILE A 128 2.47 -11.08 3.80
CA ILE A 128 1.01 -11.08 4.01
C ILE A 128 0.29 -11.26 2.68
N LEU A 129 0.69 -10.52 1.66
CA LEU A 129 0.06 -10.54 0.34
C LEU A 129 0.29 -11.86 -0.39
N GLU A 130 1.53 -12.39 -0.39
CA GLU A 130 1.88 -13.63 -1.09
C GLU A 130 1.67 -14.89 -0.26
N GLY A 131 1.54 -14.77 1.08
CA GLY A 131 1.31 -15.93 1.97
C GLY A 131 2.51 -16.84 2.17
N ARG A 132 3.71 -16.26 2.19
CA ARG A 132 4.97 -16.94 2.46
C ARG A 132 5.46 -16.67 3.87
#